data_5db7df5cde7c0796cf6cb396eb9de65e
#
_entry.id   5db7df5cde7c0796cf6cb396eb9de65e
#
_cell.length_a   1.000
_cell.length_b   1.000
_cell.length_c   1.000
_cell.angle_alpha   90.00
_cell.angle_beta   90.00
_cell.angle_gamma   90.00
#
_symmetry.space_group_name_H-M   'P 1'
#
loop_
_entity.id
_entity.type
_entity.pdbx_description
1 polymer ?
#
loop_
_entity_poly.entity_id
_entity_poly.type
_entity_poly.pdbx_seq_one_letter_code
_entity_poly.pdbx_strand_id
1 'polypeptide(L)'
;MRKRSVIAAVIATGTLAALAATPAQAAESGYALKLRGVQYDAPGADSTHCTTGNTTGEYLTIKNYSASATVNLKGYVVKDAAGHSFTFTANHYLQPGDFVKLRGGKGTDSDANNVVYRGACDFLWNNDRDTAYLTTPSGKTADSHAYTKSGSDADGNGYIPFHG
;
A
#
# COMPACT_ATOMS: atom_id res chain seq x y z
N MET A 1 -47.13 2.86 64.18
CA MET A 1 -45.80 2.42 63.77
C MET A 1 -45.75 2.36 62.25
N ARG A 2 -45.13 3.33 61.55
CA ARG A 2 -45.01 3.38 60.09
C ARG A 2 -43.59 2.92 59.72
N LYS A 3 -43.47 1.82 59.00
CA LYS A 3 -42.19 1.32 58.47
C LYS A 3 -41.85 2.12 57.22
N ARG A 4 -40.68 2.78 57.22
CA ARG A 4 -40.11 3.44 56.06
C ARG A 4 -39.22 2.43 55.32
N SER A 5 -39.58 2.11 54.07
CA SER A 5 -38.73 1.34 53.15
C SER A 5 -37.71 2.29 52.50
N VAL A 6 -36.45 1.95 52.61
CA VAL A 6 -35.35 2.64 51.94
C VAL A 6 -35.08 1.88 50.65
N ILE A 7 -35.28 2.53 49.51
CA ILE A 7 -34.92 1.98 48.19
C ILE A 7 -33.47 2.43 47.90
N ALA A 8 -32.56 1.44 47.84
CA ALA A 8 -31.20 1.68 47.41
C ALA A 8 -31.16 1.67 45.89
N ALA A 9 -30.77 2.79 45.26
CA ALA A 9 -30.52 2.88 43.83
C ALA A 9 -29.10 2.38 43.54
N VAL A 10 -29.00 1.29 42.81
CA VAL A 10 -27.72 0.78 42.28
C VAL A 10 -27.42 1.53 40.98
N ILE A 11 -26.39 2.39 41.02
CA ILE A 11 -25.86 3.05 39.82
C ILE A 11 -24.86 2.06 39.16
N ALA A 12 -25.24 1.47 38.06
CA ALA A 12 -24.34 0.68 37.25
C ALA A 12 -23.50 1.61 36.35
N THR A 13 -22.26 1.81 36.72
CA THR A 13 -21.27 2.49 35.89
C THR A 13 -20.80 1.53 34.79
N GLY A 14 -21.37 1.69 33.58
CA GLY A 14 -20.91 1.00 32.39
C GLY A 14 -19.58 1.59 31.91
N THR A 15 -18.49 0.86 32.06
CA THR A 15 -17.21 1.18 31.42
C THR A 15 -17.31 0.86 29.93
N LEU A 16 -17.34 1.89 29.08
CA LEU A 16 -17.14 1.73 27.64
C LEU A 16 -15.67 1.33 27.40
N ALA A 17 -15.44 0.04 27.13
CA ALA A 17 -14.17 -0.42 26.62
C ALA A 17 -14.04 0.05 25.15
N ALA A 18 -13.19 1.05 24.91
CA ALA A 18 -12.80 1.41 23.56
C ALA A 18 -12.01 0.23 22.98
N LEU A 19 -12.61 -0.49 22.02
CA LEU A 19 -11.92 -1.46 21.18
C LEU A 19 -10.93 -0.68 20.33
N ALA A 20 -9.65 -0.69 20.71
CA ALA A 20 -8.58 -0.26 19.84
C ALA A 20 -8.58 -1.21 18.63
N ALA A 21 -8.92 -0.69 17.46
CA ALA A 21 -8.77 -1.42 16.21
C ALA A 21 -7.27 -1.68 16.01
N THR A 22 -6.84 -2.93 16.22
CA THR A 22 -5.52 -3.37 15.80
C THR A 22 -5.42 -3.19 14.29
N PRO A 23 -4.34 -2.59 13.75
CA PRO A 23 -4.14 -2.57 12.31
C PRO A 23 -4.18 -4.02 11.82
N ALA A 24 -5.03 -4.28 10.83
CA ALA A 24 -5.13 -5.60 10.22
C ALA A 24 -3.75 -5.94 9.64
N GLN A 25 -3.05 -6.84 10.30
CA GLN A 25 -1.80 -7.39 9.80
C GLN A 25 -2.17 -8.18 8.54
N ALA A 26 -1.59 -7.81 7.41
CA ALA A 26 -1.83 -8.47 6.15
C ALA A 26 -1.55 -9.97 6.33
N ALA A 27 -2.58 -10.80 6.12
CA ALA A 27 -2.38 -12.23 6.06
C ALA A 27 -1.38 -12.52 4.93
N GLU A 28 -0.31 -13.28 5.21
CA GLU A 28 0.59 -13.74 4.17
C GLU A 28 -0.23 -14.48 3.10
N SER A 29 -0.48 -13.78 2.00
CA SER A 29 -1.17 -14.38 0.87
C SER A 29 -0.23 -15.39 0.23
N GLY A 30 -0.69 -16.60 -0.09
CA GLY A 30 0.09 -17.61 -0.80
C GLY A 30 0.42 -17.24 -2.26
N TYR A 31 0.28 -15.96 -2.61
CA TYR A 31 0.60 -15.44 -3.95
C TYR A 31 2.10 -15.17 -4.09
N ALA A 32 2.63 -15.51 -5.28
CA ALA A 32 4.04 -15.30 -5.60
C ALA A 32 4.41 -13.81 -5.73
N LEU A 33 3.48 -12.97 -6.20
CA LEU A 33 3.69 -11.53 -6.29
C LEU A 33 3.40 -10.86 -4.96
N LYS A 34 4.36 -10.05 -4.49
CA LYS A 34 4.22 -9.23 -3.29
C LYS A 34 4.76 -7.83 -3.50
N LEU A 35 4.26 -6.90 -2.71
CA LEU A 35 4.77 -5.54 -2.60
C LEU A 35 6.14 -5.58 -1.89
N ARG A 36 7.19 -5.05 -2.52
CA ARG A 36 8.54 -5.06 -1.95
C ARG A 36 8.86 -3.79 -1.18
N GLY A 37 8.32 -2.66 -1.59
CA GLY A 37 8.54 -1.37 -0.94
C GLY A 37 8.00 -0.22 -1.76
N VAL A 38 7.93 0.95 -1.14
CA VAL A 38 7.39 2.18 -1.72
C VAL A 38 8.34 3.36 -1.48
N GLN A 39 8.62 4.13 -2.54
CA GLN A 39 9.14 5.49 -2.45
C GLN A 39 7.92 6.41 -2.43
N TYR A 40 7.49 6.81 -1.26
CA TYR A 40 6.27 7.60 -1.06
C TYR A 40 6.54 9.11 -1.05
N ASP A 41 7.78 9.52 -0.80
CA ASP A 41 8.22 10.90 -0.72
C ASP A 41 9.56 11.00 -1.47
N ALA A 42 9.49 11.25 -2.78
CA ALA A 42 10.68 11.38 -3.59
C ALA A 42 11.38 12.73 -3.29
N PRO A 43 12.71 12.80 -3.34
CA PRO A 43 13.43 14.03 -3.05
C PRO A 43 13.00 15.22 -3.92
N GLY A 44 12.82 16.36 -3.29
CA GLY A 44 12.42 17.61 -3.96
C GLY A 44 11.06 18.12 -3.49
N ALA A 45 10.65 19.28 -3.98
CA ALA A 45 9.33 19.83 -3.69
C ALA A 45 8.26 19.08 -4.49
N ASP A 46 7.12 18.83 -3.86
CA ASP A 46 5.96 18.23 -4.51
C ASP A 46 5.55 19.03 -5.72
N SER A 47 5.44 18.36 -6.85
CA SER A 47 5.16 18.97 -8.14
C SER A 47 4.18 18.09 -8.92
N THR A 48 3.12 18.69 -9.42
CA THR A 48 2.14 18.03 -10.29
C THR A 48 2.58 17.93 -11.76
N HIS A 49 3.88 18.12 -12.05
CA HIS A 49 4.40 17.93 -13.40
C HIS A 49 4.47 16.44 -13.73
N CYS A 50 3.82 16.04 -14.81
CA CYS A 50 3.61 14.63 -15.15
C CYS A 50 4.88 13.88 -15.57
N THR A 51 5.92 14.56 -16.00
CA THR A 51 7.10 13.96 -16.65
C THR A 51 8.42 14.23 -15.93
N THR A 52 8.41 15.07 -14.92
CA THR A 52 9.62 15.52 -14.20
C THR A 52 9.37 15.63 -12.71
N GLY A 53 10.45 15.77 -11.96
CA GLY A 53 10.40 16.00 -10.53
C GLY A 53 10.02 14.76 -9.72
N ASN A 54 9.49 15.00 -8.54
CA ASN A 54 9.16 13.95 -7.57
C ASN A 54 7.95 13.11 -7.96
N THR A 55 7.02 13.59 -8.81
CA THR A 55 5.90 12.76 -9.31
C THR A 55 6.39 11.49 -10.02
N THR A 56 7.45 11.60 -10.85
CA THR A 56 8.07 10.43 -11.47
C THR A 56 9.09 9.75 -10.57
N GLY A 57 9.49 10.41 -9.50
CA GLY A 57 10.39 9.89 -8.47
C GLY A 57 9.71 8.91 -7.52
N GLU A 58 8.41 9.08 -7.28
CA GLU A 58 7.62 8.13 -6.51
C GLU A 58 7.40 6.82 -7.27
N TYR A 59 7.50 5.71 -6.56
CA TYR A 59 7.25 4.39 -7.14
C TYR A 59 6.88 3.35 -6.09
N LEU A 60 6.16 2.34 -6.54
CA LEU A 60 5.96 1.09 -5.81
C LEU A 60 6.72 -0.03 -6.50
N THR A 61 7.36 -0.90 -5.74
CA THR A 61 8.04 -2.08 -6.26
C THR A 61 7.23 -3.34 -5.99
N ILE A 62 6.93 -4.11 -7.04
CA ILE A 62 6.29 -5.42 -6.97
C ILE A 62 7.35 -6.46 -7.36
N LYS A 63 7.51 -7.51 -6.56
CA LYS A 63 8.48 -8.57 -6.81
C LYS A 63 7.80 -9.92 -6.92
N ASN A 64 8.32 -10.75 -7.84
CA ASN A 64 7.97 -12.16 -7.94
C ASN A 64 8.86 -12.98 -6.98
N TYR A 65 8.28 -13.49 -5.92
CA TYR A 65 8.93 -14.34 -4.92
C TYR A 65 8.80 -15.84 -5.23
N SER A 66 8.23 -16.22 -6.38
CA SER A 66 8.23 -17.62 -6.81
C SER A 66 9.66 -18.13 -7.01
N ALA A 67 9.91 -19.38 -6.66
CA ALA A 67 11.19 -20.03 -6.91
C ALA A 67 11.36 -20.45 -8.37
N SER A 68 10.26 -20.61 -9.15
CA SER A 68 10.33 -21.21 -10.48
C SER A 68 9.30 -20.67 -11.49
N ALA A 69 8.24 -20.00 -11.04
CA ALA A 69 7.16 -19.57 -11.93
C ALA A 69 7.34 -18.13 -12.40
N THR A 70 7.28 -17.91 -13.71
CA THR A 70 7.10 -16.59 -14.30
C THR A 70 5.67 -16.13 -14.10
N VAL A 71 5.45 -14.89 -13.68
CA VAL A 71 4.13 -14.32 -13.46
C VAL A 71 3.89 -13.14 -14.39
N ASN A 72 2.72 -13.13 -15.06
CA ASN A 72 2.27 -11.99 -15.85
C ASN A 72 1.47 -11.03 -15.00
N LEU A 73 1.83 -9.75 -14.99
CA LEU A 73 1.15 -8.71 -14.24
C LEU A 73 -0.17 -8.25 -14.86
N LYS A 74 -0.47 -8.63 -16.11
CA LYS A 74 -1.73 -8.19 -16.75
C LYS A 74 -2.95 -8.51 -15.91
N GLY A 75 -3.78 -7.50 -15.67
CA GLY A 75 -4.98 -7.58 -14.86
C GLY A 75 -4.78 -7.39 -13.35
N TYR A 76 -3.53 -7.36 -12.87
CA TYR A 76 -3.27 -6.96 -11.48
C TYR A 76 -3.56 -5.47 -11.29
N VAL A 77 -4.00 -5.11 -10.09
CA VAL A 77 -4.33 -3.74 -9.71
C VAL A 77 -3.53 -3.34 -8.50
N VAL A 78 -2.86 -2.20 -8.58
CA VAL A 78 -2.30 -1.49 -7.43
C VAL A 78 -3.26 -0.39 -7.03
N LYS A 79 -3.51 -0.21 -5.74
CA LYS A 79 -4.32 0.90 -5.22
C LYS A 79 -3.81 1.39 -3.87
N ASP A 80 -4.13 2.63 -3.55
CA ASP A 80 -3.94 3.23 -2.22
C ASP A 80 -5.17 3.02 -1.31
N ALA A 81 -5.11 3.56 -0.10
CA ALA A 81 -6.22 3.54 0.86
C ALA A 81 -7.40 4.46 0.45
N ALA A 82 -7.14 5.50 -0.35
CA ALA A 82 -8.16 6.43 -0.83
C ALA A 82 -8.93 5.90 -2.05
N GLY A 83 -8.44 4.83 -2.69
CA GLY A 83 -9.06 4.20 -3.86
C GLY A 83 -8.49 4.65 -5.20
N HIS A 84 -7.43 5.48 -5.22
CA HIS A 84 -6.68 5.71 -6.44
C HIS A 84 -6.05 4.40 -6.88
N SER A 85 -6.09 4.11 -8.18
CA SER A 85 -5.65 2.81 -8.65
C SER A 85 -4.94 2.86 -9.99
N PHE A 86 -4.13 1.82 -10.23
CA PHE A 86 -3.51 1.53 -11.52
C PHE A 86 -3.72 0.05 -11.86
N THR A 87 -4.17 -0.23 -13.07
CA THR A 87 -4.32 -1.60 -13.59
C THR A 87 -3.26 -1.86 -14.65
N PHE A 88 -2.51 -2.94 -14.52
CA PHE A 88 -1.62 -3.42 -15.57
C PHE A 88 -2.46 -3.94 -16.74
N THR A 89 -2.57 -3.17 -17.81
CA THR A 89 -3.40 -3.51 -18.98
C THR A 89 -2.65 -4.30 -20.03
N ALA A 90 -1.33 -4.12 -20.13
CA ALA A 90 -0.44 -4.85 -21.03
C ALA A 90 0.15 -6.09 -20.35
N ASN A 91 0.67 -7.03 -21.16
CA ASN A 91 1.50 -8.10 -20.64
C ASN A 91 2.83 -7.53 -20.12
N HIS A 92 3.21 -7.92 -18.91
CA HIS A 92 4.50 -7.64 -18.32
C HIS A 92 4.89 -8.84 -17.47
N TYR A 93 5.95 -9.53 -17.87
CA TYR A 93 6.34 -10.82 -17.29
C TYR A 93 7.49 -10.64 -16.30
N LEU A 94 7.29 -11.09 -15.07
CA LEU A 94 8.36 -11.16 -14.07
C LEU A 94 8.84 -12.60 -13.91
N GLN A 95 10.11 -12.85 -14.19
CA GLN A 95 10.78 -14.11 -13.89
C GLN A 95 10.88 -14.31 -12.36
N PRO A 96 11.20 -15.52 -11.88
CA PRO A 96 11.50 -15.74 -10.47
C PRO A 96 12.58 -14.79 -9.96
N GLY A 97 12.26 -14.05 -8.89
CA GLY A 97 13.14 -13.07 -8.27
C GLY A 97 13.12 -11.67 -8.90
N ASP A 98 12.56 -11.51 -10.09
CA ASP A 98 12.44 -10.20 -10.75
C ASP A 98 11.45 -9.29 -10.04
N PHE A 99 11.60 -8.00 -10.29
CA PHE A 99 10.69 -6.98 -9.79
C PHE A 99 10.37 -5.95 -10.88
N VAL A 100 9.25 -5.25 -10.72
CA VAL A 100 8.88 -4.08 -11.52
C VAL A 100 8.73 -2.86 -10.61
N LYS A 101 9.12 -1.68 -11.11
CA LYS A 101 8.81 -0.38 -10.52
C LYS A 101 7.61 0.23 -11.23
N LEU A 102 6.50 0.38 -10.53
CA LEU A 102 5.37 1.20 -10.96
C LEU A 102 5.65 2.64 -10.50
N ARG A 103 6.02 3.50 -11.44
CA ARG A 103 6.32 4.92 -11.18
C ARG A 103 5.06 5.78 -11.30
N GLY A 104 5.01 6.85 -10.54
CA GLY A 104 4.09 7.95 -10.76
C GLY A 104 4.36 8.64 -12.09
N GLY A 105 3.54 9.65 -12.42
CA GLY A 105 3.74 10.48 -13.61
C GLY A 105 3.61 9.74 -14.94
N LYS A 106 4.16 10.37 -16.00
CA LYS A 106 4.19 9.86 -17.37
C LYS A 106 5.62 9.54 -17.79
N GLY A 107 5.78 8.44 -18.49
CA GLY A 107 7.05 7.99 -19.05
C GLY A 107 6.84 6.88 -20.07
N THR A 108 7.92 6.26 -20.50
CA THR A 108 7.88 5.12 -21.42
C THR A 108 8.10 3.85 -20.64
N ASP A 109 7.13 2.94 -20.72
CA ASP A 109 7.24 1.61 -20.13
C ASP A 109 8.41 0.84 -20.78
N SER A 110 9.10 0.04 -20.00
CA SER A 110 10.25 -0.73 -20.44
C SER A 110 10.31 -2.07 -19.73
N ASP A 111 10.00 -3.15 -20.45
CA ASP A 111 10.13 -4.51 -19.95
C ASP A 111 11.61 -4.84 -19.65
N ALA A 112 12.53 -4.35 -20.49
CA ALA A 112 13.97 -4.59 -20.29
C ALA A 112 14.51 -3.97 -18.99
N ASN A 113 13.90 -2.89 -18.51
CA ASN A 113 14.26 -2.20 -17.27
C ASN A 113 13.28 -2.47 -16.12
N ASN A 114 12.26 -3.28 -16.36
CA ASN A 114 11.20 -3.56 -15.40
C ASN A 114 10.58 -2.28 -14.81
N VAL A 115 10.18 -1.35 -15.70
CA VAL A 115 9.56 -0.08 -15.32
C VAL A 115 8.25 0.09 -16.06
N VAL A 116 7.20 0.47 -15.31
CA VAL A 116 5.89 0.86 -15.82
C VAL A 116 5.53 2.20 -15.23
N TYR A 117 4.89 3.06 -16.01
CA TYR A 117 4.43 4.37 -15.57
C TYR A 117 2.92 4.38 -15.39
N ARG A 118 2.46 5.01 -14.32
CA ARG A 118 1.03 5.15 -14.01
C ARG A 118 0.29 5.98 -15.04
N GLY A 119 0.99 6.92 -15.70
CA GLY A 119 0.40 7.80 -16.71
C GLY A 119 -0.42 8.97 -16.15
N ALA A 120 -0.52 9.12 -14.84
CA ALA A 120 -1.26 10.18 -14.16
C ALA A 120 -0.31 11.28 -13.64
N CYS A 121 -0.84 12.49 -13.43
CA CYS A 121 -0.06 13.66 -13.01
C CYS A 121 -0.28 14.02 -11.53
N ASP A 122 -0.81 13.10 -10.78
CA ASP A 122 -1.07 13.19 -9.35
C ASP A 122 -0.23 12.17 -8.59
N PHE A 123 -0.05 12.43 -7.31
CA PHE A 123 0.62 11.50 -6.39
C PHE A 123 -0.33 10.34 -6.07
N LEU A 124 0.22 9.14 -5.95
CA LEU A 124 -0.53 7.97 -5.50
C LEU A 124 -0.35 7.77 -3.99
N TRP A 125 0.82 8.13 -3.46
CA TRP A 125 1.21 7.84 -2.09
C TRP A 125 1.17 9.09 -1.22
N ASN A 126 0.55 8.99 -0.04
CA ASN A 126 0.53 10.08 0.93
C ASN A 126 1.82 10.14 1.73
N ASN A 127 2.37 11.37 1.91
CA ASN A 127 3.63 11.60 2.61
C ASN A 127 3.57 11.33 4.12
N ASP A 128 2.39 11.26 4.73
CA ASP A 128 2.25 10.97 6.15
C ASP A 128 1.99 9.51 6.45
N ARG A 129 1.04 8.92 5.73
CA ARG A 129 0.60 7.53 5.90
C ARG A 129 -0.23 7.06 4.72
N ASP A 130 -0.14 5.81 4.39
CA ASP A 130 -1.01 5.18 3.40
C ASP A 130 -1.05 3.66 3.59
N THR A 131 -1.83 2.99 2.75
CA THR A 131 -1.82 1.54 2.60
C THR A 131 -1.76 1.18 1.13
N ALA A 132 -0.70 0.50 0.73
CA ALA A 132 -0.58 -0.06 -0.60
C ALA A 132 -1.25 -1.43 -0.67
N TYR A 133 -2.05 -1.66 -1.69
CA TYR A 133 -2.70 -2.93 -1.99
C TYR A 133 -2.28 -3.43 -3.36
N LEU A 134 -2.01 -4.73 -3.46
CA LEU A 134 -1.88 -5.47 -4.71
C LEU A 134 -3.06 -6.43 -4.83
N THR A 135 -3.85 -6.29 -5.89
CA THR A 135 -5.06 -7.10 -6.12
C THR A 135 -4.86 -7.94 -7.37
N THR A 136 -5.25 -9.20 -7.30
CA THR A 136 -5.20 -10.14 -8.43
C THR A 136 -6.22 -9.77 -9.52
N PRO A 137 -6.10 -10.31 -10.75
CA PRO A 137 -7.11 -10.15 -11.79
C PRO A 137 -8.52 -10.64 -11.38
N SER A 138 -8.62 -11.54 -10.40
CA SER A 138 -9.90 -12.02 -9.85
C SER A 138 -10.47 -11.15 -8.74
N GLY A 139 -9.82 -10.01 -8.41
CA GLY A 139 -10.26 -9.07 -7.38
C GLY A 139 -9.86 -9.43 -5.95
N LYS A 140 -9.08 -10.49 -5.73
CA LYS A 140 -8.58 -10.88 -4.40
C LYS A 140 -7.33 -10.08 -4.05
N THR A 141 -7.19 -9.66 -2.80
CA THR A 141 -5.95 -9.04 -2.32
C THR A 141 -4.83 -10.08 -2.31
N ALA A 142 -3.80 -9.84 -3.11
CA ALA A 142 -2.60 -10.65 -3.15
C ALA A 142 -1.64 -10.26 -2.03
N ASP A 143 -1.51 -8.95 -1.76
CA ASP A 143 -0.66 -8.41 -0.72
C ASP A 143 -1.13 -7.02 -0.29
N SER A 144 -0.80 -6.59 0.92
CA SER A 144 -1.07 -5.21 1.36
C SER A 144 -0.13 -4.79 2.49
N HIS A 145 0.32 -3.54 2.47
CA HIS A 145 1.17 -2.96 3.51
C HIS A 145 0.73 -1.54 3.83
N ALA A 146 0.45 -1.30 5.11
CA ALA A 146 0.27 0.04 5.65
C ALA A 146 1.62 0.62 6.09
N TYR A 147 1.80 1.91 5.93
CA TYR A 147 2.95 2.64 6.45
C TYR A 147 2.55 3.96 7.09
N THR A 148 3.44 4.45 7.96
CA THR A 148 3.42 5.82 8.46
C THR A 148 4.84 6.38 8.37
N LYS A 149 5.00 7.64 8.00
CA LYS A 149 6.32 8.30 7.95
C LYS A 149 7.08 8.13 9.27
N SER A 150 6.43 8.43 10.39
CA SER A 150 7.05 8.37 11.72
C SER A 150 7.40 6.96 12.21
N GLY A 151 6.71 5.93 11.73
CA GLY A 151 6.87 4.55 12.22
C GLY A 151 7.64 3.62 11.29
N SER A 152 7.69 3.95 10.00
CA SER A 152 8.20 3.04 8.98
C SER A 152 9.41 3.58 8.21
N ASP A 153 9.62 4.90 8.19
CA ASP A 153 10.74 5.57 7.50
C ASP A 153 11.76 6.05 8.54
N ALA A 154 12.62 5.14 8.97
CA ALA A 154 13.56 5.40 10.08
C ALA A 154 14.68 6.37 9.72
N ASP A 155 15.08 6.46 8.44
CA ASP A 155 16.16 7.33 7.95
C ASP A 155 15.65 8.60 7.24
N GLY A 156 14.33 8.74 7.09
CA GLY A 156 13.70 9.93 6.51
C GLY A 156 13.96 10.12 5.03
N ASN A 157 14.28 9.05 4.29
CA ASN A 157 14.60 9.13 2.86
C ASN A 157 13.37 8.98 1.95
N GLY A 158 12.17 8.87 2.52
CA GLY A 158 10.91 8.72 1.80
C GLY A 158 10.69 7.33 1.22
N TYR A 159 11.55 6.34 1.54
CA TYR A 159 11.43 4.96 1.08
C TYR A 159 11.16 4.00 2.25
N ILE A 160 10.20 3.11 2.06
CA ILE A 160 9.85 2.09 3.05
C ILE A 160 9.93 0.71 2.40
N PRO A 161 10.81 -0.19 2.90
CA PRO A 161 10.80 -1.59 2.50
C PRO A 161 9.63 -2.32 3.18
N PHE A 162 8.94 -3.20 2.45
CA PHE A 162 7.85 -4.03 2.98
C PHE A 162 8.33 -5.47 3.24
N HIS A 163 8.98 -6.07 2.24
CA HIS A 163 9.63 -7.38 2.36
C HIS A 163 11.10 -7.24 2.01
N GLY A 164 11.94 -7.71 2.92
CA GLY A 164 13.40 -7.74 2.75
C GLY A 164 13.87 -8.82 1.78
#